data_b038bd3dd8200b8eef44b4f98d210acb
#
_entry.id   b038bd3dd8200b8eef44b4f98d210acb
#
_cell.length_a   1.000
_cell.length_b   1.000
_cell.length_c   1.000
_cell.angle_alpha   90.00
_cell.angle_beta   90.00
_cell.angle_gamma   90.00
#
_symmetry.space_group_name_H-M   'P 1'
#
loop_
_entity.id
_entity.type
_entity.pdbx_description
1 polymer ?
#
loop_
_entity_poly.entity_id
_entity_poly.type
_entity_poly.pdbx_seq_one_letter_code
_entity_poly.pdbx_strand_id
1 'polypeptide(L)'
;HGEIFNMYKFRTMKKDSHELRDSLDKLNKSDGPLFKIENDPRILKNLNFIRKYSLDEILQFFNVLKGEMSIVGPRPLFDDDTQLFETRYMRRLNVLPGITGLLQINERNTSEFETWYKYDIEYIDNWSIYMDLKIILKTPFSIFSKKIRGL
;
A
#
# COMPACT_ATOMS: atom_id res chain seq x y z
N HIS A 1 5.60 -17.03 5.45
CA HIS A 1 5.09 -15.69 5.15
C HIS A 1 3.63 -15.60 5.61
N GLY A 2 3.03 -14.39 5.62
CA GLY A 2 1.73 -14.15 6.24
C GLY A 2 1.83 -13.84 7.76
N GLU A 3 3.04 -13.58 8.26
CA GLU A 3 3.25 -13.14 9.64
C GLU A 3 2.78 -11.68 9.80
N ILE A 4 2.08 -11.42 10.90
CA ILE A 4 1.60 -10.07 11.24
C ILE A 4 2.76 -9.30 11.88
N PHE A 5 2.96 -8.07 11.45
CA PHE A 5 3.98 -7.17 12.01
C PHE A 5 3.44 -5.75 12.20
N ASN A 6 4.10 -4.96 13.05
CA ASN A 6 3.74 -3.57 13.28
C ASN A 6 4.39 -2.68 12.21
N MET A 7 3.59 -2.17 11.29
CA MET A 7 4.05 -1.27 10.23
C MET A 7 4.24 0.16 10.75
N TYR A 8 5.45 0.68 10.63
CA TYR A 8 5.78 2.04 11.07
C TYR A 8 5.35 3.09 10.05
N LYS A 9 4.62 4.10 10.52
CA LYS A 9 4.19 5.25 9.70
C LYS A 9 4.13 6.52 10.54
N PHE A 10 4.37 7.68 9.93
CA PHE A 10 3.98 8.93 10.57
C PHE A 10 2.44 9.04 10.63
N ARG A 11 1.94 9.48 11.77
CA ARG A 11 0.50 9.68 11.95
C ARG A 11 0.04 10.89 11.15
N THR A 12 -0.75 10.66 10.13
CA THR A 12 -1.37 11.68 9.28
C THR A 12 -2.90 11.70 9.40
N MET A 13 -3.46 10.84 10.25
CA MET A 13 -4.88 10.75 10.56
C MET A 13 -5.17 11.13 12.00
N LYS A 14 -6.42 11.52 12.26
CA LYS A 14 -6.95 11.78 13.60
C LYS A 14 -6.78 10.56 14.50
N LYS A 15 -6.72 10.78 15.80
CA LYS A 15 -6.78 9.71 16.79
C LYS A 15 -8.12 8.96 16.59
N ASP A 16 -8.14 7.67 16.83
CA ASP A 16 -9.33 6.82 16.74
C ASP A 16 -9.94 6.72 15.31
N SER A 17 -9.13 7.08 14.28
CA SER A 17 -9.56 7.02 12.87
C SER A 17 -9.89 5.60 12.38
N HIS A 18 -9.40 4.56 13.05
CA HIS A 18 -9.70 3.17 12.74
C HIS A 18 -11.14 2.83 13.13
N GLU A 19 -11.57 3.27 14.31
CA GLU A 19 -12.94 3.06 14.81
C GLU A 19 -14.01 3.77 13.95
N LEU A 20 -13.60 4.85 13.27
CA LEU A 20 -14.47 5.59 12.36
C LEU A 20 -14.62 4.90 10.99
N ARG A 21 -13.86 3.83 10.70
CA ARG A 21 -13.86 3.15 9.40
C ARG A 21 -15.27 2.67 9.03
N ASP A 22 -15.92 1.93 9.94
CA ASP A 22 -17.24 1.33 9.70
C ASP A 22 -18.33 2.38 9.43
N SER A 23 -18.26 3.51 10.14
CA SER A 23 -19.20 4.63 9.94
C SER A 23 -19.04 5.31 8.58
N LEU A 24 -17.89 5.15 7.94
CA LEU A 24 -17.54 5.76 6.66
C LEU A 24 -17.59 4.77 5.49
N ASP A 25 -18.04 3.55 5.72
CA ASP A 25 -18.06 2.48 4.70
C ASP A 25 -18.87 2.89 3.46
N LYS A 26 -19.97 3.62 3.64
CA LYS A 26 -20.78 4.17 2.53
C LYS A 26 -20.02 5.13 1.61
N LEU A 27 -18.90 5.68 2.06
CA LEU A 27 -18.04 6.58 1.28
C LEU A 27 -16.88 5.84 0.62
N ASN A 28 -16.73 4.54 0.89
CA ASN A 28 -15.69 3.71 0.29
C ASN A 28 -15.91 3.62 -1.22
N LYS A 29 -14.88 3.95 -1.99
CA LYS A 29 -14.88 3.88 -3.45
C LYS A 29 -14.13 2.64 -3.99
N SER A 30 -13.53 1.86 -3.11
CA SER A 30 -12.79 0.66 -3.49
C SER A 30 -13.65 -0.58 -3.34
N ASP A 31 -13.32 -1.58 -4.12
CA ASP A 31 -13.90 -2.91 -4.01
C ASP A 31 -13.05 -3.86 -3.17
N GLY A 32 -13.59 -5.06 -2.92
CA GLY A 32 -12.91 -6.10 -2.16
C GLY A 32 -12.49 -5.64 -0.76
N PRO A 33 -11.31 -6.05 -0.29
CA PRO A 33 -10.83 -5.71 1.05
C PRO A 33 -10.28 -4.28 1.16
N LEU A 34 -10.20 -3.53 0.07
CA LEU A 34 -9.63 -2.19 0.08
C LEU A 34 -10.61 -1.17 0.67
N PHE A 35 -10.04 -0.20 1.40
CA PHE A 35 -10.80 0.93 1.93
C PHE A 35 -10.19 2.25 1.48
N LYS A 36 -10.90 3.00 0.64
CA LYS A 36 -10.42 4.25 0.06
C LYS A 36 -11.55 5.27 -0.06
N ILE A 37 -11.36 6.42 0.54
CA ILE A 37 -12.29 7.55 0.49
C ILE A 37 -11.60 8.74 -0.16
N GLU A 38 -12.25 9.35 -1.14
CA GLU A 38 -11.82 10.62 -1.70
C GLU A 38 -12.09 11.75 -0.70
N ASN A 39 -11.09 12.57 -0.38
CA ASN A 39 -11.17 13.60 0.66
C ASN A 39 -11.52 13.04 2.04
N ASP A 40 -10.86 11.97 2.45
CA ASP A 40 -11.09 11.27 3.71
C ASP A 40 -11.10 12.25 4.91
N PRO A 41 -12.22 12.39 5.64
CA PRO A 41 -12.38 13.34 6.75
C PRO A 41 -11.50 13.02 7.96
N ARG A 42 -10.92 11.82 8.00
CA ARG A 42 -10.01 11.38 9.05
C ARG A 42 -8.61 11.98 8.87
N ILE A 43 -8.25 12.42 7.67
CA ILE A 43 -6.94 12.97 7.37
C ILE A 43 -6.78 14.37 7.99
N LEU A 44 -5.63 14.61 8.62
CA LEU A 44 -5.27 15.94 9.13
C LEU A 44 -4.90 16.82 7.94
N LYS A 45 -5.69 17.87 7.69
CA LYS A 45 -5.55 18.76 6.51
C LYS A 45 -4.13 19.29 6.30
N ASN A 46 -3.45 19.63 7.40
CA ASN A 46 -2.08 20.16 7.37
C ASN A 46 -1.04 19.11 6.96
N LEU A 47 -1.39 17.82 6.95
CA LEU A 47 -0.49 16.71 6.66
C LEU A 47 -0.80 16.04 5.31
N ASN A 48 -1.71 16.58 4.53
CA ASN A 48 -2.05 16.05 3.21
C ASN A 48 -0.83 15.94 2.28
N PHE A 49 0.11 16.89 2.35
CA PHE A 49 1.30 16.85 1.51
C PHE A 49 2.19 15.64 1.86
N ILE A 50 2.29 15.27 3.15
CA ILE A 50 3.06 14.10 3.60
C ILE A 50 2.51 12.83 2.95
N ARG A 51 1.19 12.63 2.97
CA ARG A 51 0.53 11.48 2.32
C ARG A 51 0.69 11.52 0.80
N LYS A 52 0.51 12.70 0.21
CA LYS A 52 0.60 12.89 -1.24
C LYS A 52 1.95 12.45 -1.81
N TYR A 53 3.03 12.69 -1.06
CA TYR A 53 4.38 12.31 -1.45
C TYR A 53 4.90 11.05 -0.72
N SER A 54 4.03 10.32 -0.01
CA SER A 54 4.38 9.09 0.72
C SER A 54 5.47 9.25 1.78
N LEU A 55 5.68 10.46 2.25
CA LEU A 55 6.66 10.73 3.31
C LEU A 55 6.28 10.09 4.63
N ASP A 56 4.98 9.80 4.83
CA ASP A 56 4.49 9.06 6.00
C ASP A 56 4.99 7.60 6.03
N GLU A 57 5.40 7.06 4.90
CA GLU A 57 5.86 5.68 4.76
C GLU A 57 7.38 5.52 4.95
N ILE A 58 8.15 6.61 5.12
CA ILE A 58 9.61 6.55 5.29
C ILE A 58 10.02 5.68 6.49
N LEU A 59 9.25 5.68 7.57
CA LEU A 59 9.55 4.86 8.75
C LEU A 59 9.49 3.34 8.47
N GLN A 60 8.89 2.90 7.36
CA GLN A 60 8.89 1.50 6.96
C GLN A 60 10.29 0.96 6.63
N PHE A 61 11.28 1.83 6.39
CA PHE A 61 12.68 1.38 6.31
C PHE A 61 13.15 0.67 7.59
N PHE A 62 12.60 0.99 8.75
CA PHE A 62 12.87 0.22 9.98
C PHE A 62 12.29 -1.19 9.90
N ASN A 63 11.13 -1.38 9.25
CA ASN A 63 10.58 -2.72 9.01
C ASN A 63 11.47 -3.51 8.05
N VAL A 64 12.05 -2.85 7.05
CA VAL A 64 13.02 -3.51 6.13
C VAL A 64 14.27 -3.96 6.90
N LEU A 65 14.85 -3.10 7.75
CA LEU A 65 16.01 -3.45 8.56
C LEU A 65 15.74 -4.59 9.54
N LYS A 66 14.50 -4.75 9.99
CA LYS A 66 14.07 -5.87 10.83
C LYS A 66 13.77 -7.15 10.05
N GLY A 67 13.75 -7.12 8.72
CA GLY A 67 13.36 -8.25 7.88
C GLY A 67 11.86 -8.51 7.80
N GLU A 68 11.01 -7.58 8.28
CA GLU A 68 9.55 -7.66 8.23
C GLU A 68 9.00 -7.23 6.86
N MET A 69 9.76 -6.40 6.13
CA MET A 69 9.45 -5.89 4.79
C MET A 69 10.67 -5.97 3.87
N SER A 70 10.42 -5.86 2.57
CA SER A 70 11.41 -5.60 1.53
C SER A 70 11.33 -4.15 1.05
N ILE A 71 12.33 -3.67 0.32
CA ILE A 71 12.23 -2.39 -0.41
C ILE A 71 11.18 -2.52 -1.52
N VAL A 72 11.24 -3.63 -2.29
CA VAL A 72 10.34 -3.91 -3.41
C VAL A 72 9.49 -5.12 -3.10
N GLY A 73 8.20 -5.04 -3.37
CA GLY A 73 7.25 -6.14 -3.15
C GLY A 73 5.79 -5.67 -3.21
N PRO A 74 4.84 -6.60 -3.02
CA PRO A 74 3.43 -6.29 -2.84
C PRO A 74 3.20 -5.29 -1.71
N ARG A 75 2.23 -4.39 -1.89
CA ARG A 75 1.89 -3.43 -0.84
C ARG A 75 1.33 -4.15 0.39
N PRO A 76 1.82 -3.87 1.62
CA PRO A 76 1.25 -4.45 2.83
C PRO A 76 -0.21 -4.02 3.01
N LEU A 77 -1.05 -4.91 3.51
CA LEU A 77 -2.44 -4.65 3.88
C LEU A 77 -2.61 -4.83 5.38
N PHE A 78 -3.71 -4.30 5.92
CA PHE A 78 -4.08 -4.54 7.30
C PHE A 78 -4.58 -5.97 7.49
N ASP A 79 -4.48 -6.49 8.71
CA ASP A 79 -4.95 -7.83 9.04
C ASP A 79 -6.44 -8.01 8.74
N ASP A 80 -7.26 -7.04 9.12
CA ASP A 80 -8.71 -7.03 8.82
C ASP A 80 -9.00 -7.15 7.33
N ASP A 81 -8.18 -6.53 6.48
CA ASP A 81 -8.33 -6.61 5.02
C ASP A 81 -7.97 -8.01 4.50
N THR A 82 -6.98 -8.67 5.12
CA THR A 82 -6.55 -10.02 4.70
C THR A 82 -7.52 -11.11 5.10
N GLN A 83 -8.29 -10.93 6.16
CA GLN A 83 -9.35 -11.87 6.57
C GLN A 83 -10.48 -11.98 5.53
N LEU A 84 -10.63 -10.97 4.67
CA LEU A 84 -11.62 -10.96 3.59
C LEU A 84 -11.10 -11.61 2.30
N PHE A 85 -9.87 -12.17 2.32
CA PHE A 85 -9.27 -12.74 1.13
C PHE A 85 -9.90 -14.07 0.73
N GLU A 86 -10.24 -14.20 -0.54
CA GLU A 86 -10.40 -15.50 -1.16
C GLU A 86 -9.04 -16.23 -1.21
N THR A 87 -9.08 -17.56 -1.20
CA THR A 87 -7.86 -18.41 -1.20
C THR A 87 -6.87 -18.03 -2.31
N ARG A 88 -7.38 -17.61 -3.48
CA ARG A 88 -6.53 -17.22 -4.62
C ARG A 88 -5.62 -16.02 -4.31
N TYR A 89 -6.06 -15.11 -3.45
CA TYR A 89 -5.30 -13.90 -3.11
C TYR A 89 -4.19 -14.16 -2.09
N MET A 90 -4.22 -15.29 -1.39
CA MET A 90 -3.18 -15.67 -0.43
C MET A 90 -1.80 -15.81 -1.06
N ARG A 91 -1.73 -16.03 -2.37
CA ARG A 91 -0.47 -16.17 -3.11
C ARG A 91 0.44 -14.93 -3.00
N ARG A 92 -0.14 -13.74 -2.84
CA ARG A 92 0.63 -12.50 -2.62
C ARG A 92 1.45 -12.50 -1.32
N LEU A 93 1.10 -13.36 -0.36
CA LEU A 93 1.82 -13.53 0.91
C LEU A 93 3.05 -14.45 0.79
N ASN A 94 3.34 -14.99 -0.39
CA ASN A 94 4.52 -15.84 -0.61
C ASN A 94 5.84 -15.06 -0.62
N VAL A 95 5.78 -13.73 -0.68
CA VAL A 95 6.93 -12.83 -0.63
C VAL A 95 6.74 -11.77 0.46
N LEU A 96 7.82 -11.14 0.89
CA LEU A 96 7.73 -10.01 1.81
C LEU A 96 7.02 -8.83 1.17
N PRO A 97 6.19 -8.08 1.91
CA PRO A 97 5.61 -6.84 1.41
C PRO A 97 6.69 -5.78 1.19
N GLY A 98 6.46 -4.91 0.21
CA GLY A 98 7.41 -3.86 -0.18
C GLY A 98 6.97 -2.45 0.21
N ILE A 99 7.95 -1.56 0.40
CA ILE A 99 7.71 -0.10 0.47
C ILE A 99 7.23 0.41 -0.88
N THR A 100 7.80 -0.11 -1.97
CA THR A 100 7.39 0.15 -3.36
C THR A 100 7.18 -1.16 -4.12
N GLY A 101 6.58 -1.10 -5.30
CA GLY A 101 6.30 -2.27 -6.13
C GLY A 101 5.68 -1.89 -7.48
N LEU A 102 5.32 -2.89 -8.28
CA LEU A 102 4.72 -2.67 -9.60
C LEU A 102 3.44 -1.84 -9.54
N LEU A 103 2.57 -2.11 -8.58
CA LEU A 103 1.35 -1.33 -8.38
C LEU A 103 1.67 0.16 -8.12
N GLN A 104 2.60 0.44 -7.20
CA GLN A 104 2.92 1.79 -6.77
C GLN A 104 3.49 2.66 -7.91
N ILE A 105 4.24 2.05 -8.82
CA ILE A 105 4.84 2.78 -9.96
C ILE A 105 3.91 2.90 -11.18
N ASN A 106 2.85 2.10 -11.28
CA ASN A 106 1.94 2.10 -12.43
C ASN A 106 0.56 2.67 -12.10
N GLU A 107 -0.13 2.14 -11.07
CA GLU A 107 -1.54 2.45 -10.78
C GLU A 107 -1.86 2.54 -9.28
N ARG A 108 -1.02 3.23 -8.52
CA ARG A 108 -1.17 3.38 -7.06
C ARG A 108 -2.58 3.80 -6.61
N ASN A 109 -3.30 4.53 -7.45
CA ASN A 109 -4.60 5.11 -7.12
C ASN A 109 -5.80 4.26 -7.57
N THR A 110 -5.56 3.10 -8.17
CA THR A 110 -6.68 2.21 -8.51
C THR A 110 -7.49 1.85 -7.27
N SER A 111 -8.80 1.75 -7.45
CA SER A 111 -9.75 1.27 -6.44
C SER A 111 -10.14 -0.19 -6.64
N GLU A 112 -9.67 -0.81 -7.71
CA GLU A 112 -9.97 -2.18 -8.09
C GLU A 112 -8.95 -3.14 -7.46
N PHE A 113 -9.41 -4.02 -6.58
CA PHE A 113 -8.54 -4.98 -5.91
C PHE A 113 -7.96 -6.02 -6.87
N GLU A 114 -8.70 -6.40 -7.90
CA GLU A 114 -8.20 -7.33 -8.93
C GLU A 114 -6.98 -6.76 -9.66
N THR A 115 -6.97 -5.45 -9.93
CA THR A 115 -5.81 -4.76 -10.51
C THR A 115 -4.62 -4.79 -9.55
N TRP A 116 -4.83 -4.62 -8.23
CA TRP A 116 -3.77 -4.79 -7.23
C TRP A 116 -3.18 -6.18 -7.29
N TYR A 117 -4.04 -7.18 -7.23
CA TYR A 117 -3.63 -8.58 -7.24
C TYR A 117 -2.86 -8.95 -8.51
N LYS A 118 -3.30 -8.46 -9.67
CA LYS A 118 -2.61 -8.66 -10.94
C LYS A 118 -1.16 -8.18 -10.89
N TYR A 119 -0.89 -6.97 -10.39
CA TYR A 119 0.46 -6.45 -10.27
C TYR A 119 1.29 -7.22 -9.24
N ASP A 120 0.69 -7.64 -8.14
CA ASP A 120 1.37 -8.45 -7.13
C ASP A 120 1.82 -9.79 -7.70
N ILE A 121 0.95 -10.46 -8.46
CA ILE A 121 1.27 -11.75 -9.09
C ILE A 121 2.26 -11.58 -10.24
N GLU A 122 2.12 -10.54 -11.05
CA GLU A 122 3.09 -10.22 -12.11
C GLU A 122 4.50 -10.04 -11.50
N TYR A 123 4.61 -9.36 -10.36
CA TYR A 123 5.88 -9.21 -9.65
C TYR A 123 6.41 -10.56 -9.16
N ILE A 124 5.59 -11.37 -8.51
CA ILE A 124 5.98 -12.66 -7.94
C ILE A 124 6.45 -13.64 -9.02
N ASP A 125 5.73 -13.71 -10.13
CA ASP A 125 5.99 -14.67 -11.21
C ASP A 125 7.22 -14.30 -12.06
N ASN A 126 7.52 -13.01 -12.17
CA ASN A 126 8.60 -12.51 -13.02
C ASN A 126 9.73 -11.84 -12.21
N TRP A 127 9.78 -12.10 -10.90
CA TRP A 127 10.77 -11.48 -10.04
C TRP A 127 12.21 -11.63 -10.56
N SER A 128 12.94 -10.55 -10.52
CA SER A 128 14.38 -10.52 -10.79
C SER A 128 15.00 -9.28 -10.13
N ILE A 129 16.28 -9.35 -9.83
CA ILE A 129 17.05 -8.18 -9.33
C ILE A 129 16.92 -6.99 -10.29
N TYR A 130 16.90 -7.26 -11.61
CA TYR A 130 16.72 -6.22 -12.63
C TYR A 130 15.35 -5.54 -12.49
N MET A 131 14.28 -6.31 -12.24
CA MET A 131 12.94 -5.77 -11.99
C MET A 131 12.94 -4.88 -10.74
N ASP A 132 13.55 -5.31 -9.65
CA ASP A 132 13.65 -4.53 -8.41
C ASP A 132 14.37 -3.20 -8.66
N LEU A 133 15.53 -3.22 -9.32
CA LEU A 133 16.28 -2.01 -9.66
C LEU A 133 15.44 -1.05 -10.52
N LYS A 134 14.71 -1.58 -11.51
CA LYS A 134 13.81 -0.79 -12.37
C LYS A 134 12.69 -0.14 -11.57
N ILE A 135 12.09 -0.87 -10.62
CA ILE A 135 11.02 -0.35 -9.75
C ILE A 135 11.58 0.75 -8.84
N ILE A 136 12.72 0.52 -8.19
CA ILE A 136 13.38 1.49 -7.32
C ILE A 136 13.67 2.79 -8.08
N LEU A 137 14.25 2.70 -9.27
CA LEU A 137 14.58 3.87 -10.10
C LEU A 137 13.32 4.64 -10.57
N LYS A 138 12.22 3.94 -10.82
CA LYS A 138 10.95 4.58 -11.24
C LYS A 138 10.16 5.19 -10.08
N THR A 139 10.33 4.70 -8.87
CA THR A 139 9.56 5.14 -7.69
C THR A 139 9.59 6.65 -7.46
N PRO A 140 10.73 7.35 -7.48
CA PRO A 140 10.75 8.80 -7.32
C PRO A 140 9.90 9.53 -8.37
N PHE A 141 9.99 9.11 -9.63
CA PHE A 141 9.22 9.71 -10.72
C PHE A 141 7.72 9.47 -10.58
N SER A 142 7.32 8.29 -10.10
CA SER A 142 5.92 7.95 -9.88
C SER A 142 5.28 8.82 -8.78
N ILE A 143 6.03 9.13 -7.72
CA ILE A 143 5.57 9.99 -6.62
C ILE A 143 5.25 11.40 -7.12
N PHE A 144 5.99 11.92 -8.09
CA PHE A 144 5.76 13.25 -8.66
C PHE A 144 4.75 13.27 -9.81
N SER A 145 4.40 12.11 -10.37
CA SER A 145 3.41 12.01 -11.45
C SER A 145 2.00 12.34 -10.96
N LYS A 146 1.29 13.26 -11.65
CA LYS A 146 -0.09 13.62 -11.33
C LYS A 146 -1.05 12.42 -11.36
N LYS A 147 -0.79 11.43 -12.21
CA LYS A 147 -1.62 10.23 -12.39
C LYS A 147 -1.48 9.25 -11.22
N ILE A 148 -0.34 9.24 -10.54
CA ILE A 148 0.04 8.19 -9.58
C ILE A 148 0.13 8.72 -8.14
N ARG A 149 0.09 10.05 -7.94
CA ARG A 149 0.16 10.67 -6.60
C ARG A 149 -0.87 10.08 -5.64
N GLY A 150 -0.46 9.93 -4.38
CA GLY A 150 -1.40 9.61 -3.30
C GLY A 150 -2.54 10.64 -3.22
N LEU A 151 -3.71 10.18 -2.83
CA LEU A 151 -4.91 11.00 -2.56
C LEU A 151 -4.76 11.68 -1.22
#